data_28c088a1583d10b8be204c22bd83ccc5
#
_entry.id   28c088a1583d10b8be204c22bd83ccc5
#
_cell.length_a   1.000
_cell.length_b   1.000
_cell.length_c   1.000
_cell.angle_alpha   90.00
_cell.angle_beta   90.00
_cell.angle_gamma   90.00
#
_symmetry.space_group_name_H-M   'P 1'
#
loop_
_entity.id
_entity.type
_entity.pdbx_description
1 polymer ?
#
loop_
_entity_poly.entity_id
_entity_poly.type
_entity_poly.pdbx_seq_one_letter_code
_entity_poly.pdbx_strand_id
1 'polypeptide(L)'
;MEIVKTIRIPEGYQIDKERSNDRKIVLKKIEDKRVRTWEEYSKKMEGKDSYYYDETFKKIRSARFNDGPLLSEFEDKEEAEAFAAFGKLRKFRKDWIGEWEPDYENVCEPKFAIITVENKISKEGENYTVNSPMSFPTEKMRDEFFDTFKDLLEQAKTLL
;
A
#
# COMPACT_ATOMS: atom_id res chain seq x y z
N MET A 1 30.12 -34.22 -16.38
CA MET A 1 30.61 -33.18 -15.45
C MET A 1 29.73 -31.97 -15.61
N GLU A 2 28.95 -31.64 -14.61
CA GLU A 2 28.04 -30.49 -14.66
C GLU A 2 28.77 -29.24 -14.13
N ILE A 3 28.78 -28.15 -14.89
CA ILE A 3 29.39 -26.88 -14.48
C ILE A 3 28.27 -25.94 -14.09
N VAL A 4 28.09 -25.71 -12.80
CA VAL A 4 27.12 -24.73 -12.28
C VAL A 4 27.82 -23.40 -12.08
N LYS A 5 27.32 -22.34 -12.72
CA LYS A 5 27.74 -20.96 -12.49
C LYS A 5 26.62 -20.18 -11.79
N THR A 6 26.88 -19.69 -10.62
CA THR A 6 25.95 -18.82 -9.90
C THR A 6 26.17 -17.36 -10.32
N ILE A 7 25.09 -16.69 -10.75
CA ILE A 7 25.12 -15.28 -11.11
C ILE A 7 24.35 -14.51 -10.04
N ARG A 8 25.00 -13.52 -9.41
CA ARG A 8 24.36 -12.61 -8.48
C ARG A 8 23.67 -11.50 -9.26
N ILE A 9 22.35 -11.43 -9.16
CA ILE A 9 21.58 -10.34 -9.77
C ILE A 9 21.57 -9.16 -8.78
N PRO A 10 21.96 -7.95 -9.21
CA PRO A 10 21.90 -6.76 -8.36
C PRO A 10 20.46 -6.45 -7.92
N GLU A 11 20.31 -5.86 -6.74
CA GLU A 11 19.01 -5.39 -6.26
C GLU A 11 18.39 -4.39 -7.25
N GLY A 12 17.08 -4.52 -7.50
CA GLY A 12 16.36 -3.69 -8.46
C GLY A 12 16.50 -4.13 -9.94
N TYR A 13 17.14 -5.29 -10.19
CA TYR A 13 17.24 -5.85 -11.54
C TYR A 13 16.67 -7.27 -11.60
N GLN A 14 16.22 -7.67 -12.78
CA GLN A 14 15.79 -9.03 -13.10
C GLN A 14 16.34 -9.46 -14.44
N ILE A 15 16.37 -10.78 -14.70
CA ILE A 15 16.79 -11.29 -16.00
C ILE A 15 15.72 -10.93 -17.04
N ASP A 16 16.15 -10.28 -18.10
CA ASP A 16 15.34 -10.08 -19.29
C ASP A 16 15.35 -11.37 -20.12
N LYS A 17 14.31 -12.20 -19.96
CA LYS A 17 14.22 -13.50 -20.62
C LYS A 17 14.13 -13.42 -22.14
N GLU A 18 13.60 -12.33 -22.71
CA GLU A 18 13.46 -12.13 -24.14
C GLU A 18 14.79 -11.77 -24.81
N ARG A 19 15.66 -11.06 -24.08
CA ARG A 19 16.96 -10.59 -24.57
C ARG A 19 18.13 -11.43 -24.09
N SER A 20 17.88 -12.43 -23.24
CA SER A 20 18.88 -13.38 -22.73
C SER A 20 18.85 -14.67 -23.54
N ASN A 21 20.01 -15.31 -23.66
CA ASN A 21 20.18 -16.62 -24.29
C ASN A 21 21.31 -17.40 -23.60
N ASP A 22 21.62 -18.60 -24.09
CA ASP A 22 22.65 -19.51 -23.52
C ASP A 22 24.05 -18.89 -23.45
N ARG A 23 24.31 -17.83 -24.18
CA ARG A 23 25.64 -17.16 -24.23
C ARG A 23 25.64 -15.79 -23.55
N LYS A 24 24.47 -15.18 -23.31
CA LYS A 24 24.38 -13.81 -22.81
C LYS A 24 23.18 -13.65 -21.89
N ILE A 25 23.43 -13.19 -20.69
CA ILE A 25 22.38 -12.78 -19.74
C ILE A 25 22.27 -11.27 -19.77
N VAL A 26 21.06 -10.79 -20.04
CA VAL A 26 20.71 -9.38 -20.05
C VAL A 26 19.87 -9.10 -18.78
N LEU A 27 20.27 -8.08 -18.03
CA LEU A 27 19.49 -7.61 -16.88
C LEU A 27 18.68 -6.39 -17.29
N LYS A 28 17.43 -6.35 -16.88
CA LYS A 28 16.58 -5.15 -16.98
C LYS A 28 16.24 -4.65 -15.60
N LYS A 29 16.17 -3.33 -15.45
CA LYS A 29 15.74 -2.69 -14.21
C LYS A 29 14.28 -3.07 -13.95
N ILE A 30 13.97 -3.42 -12.71
CA ILE A 30 12.58 -3.58 -12.27
C ILE A 30 11.96 -2.19 -12.20
N GLU A 31 10.91 -1.96 -12.99
CA GLU A 31 10.17 -0.70 -12.93
C GLU A 31 9.40 -0.62 -11.61
N ASP A 32 9.61 0.43 -10.86
CA ASP A 32 8.78 0.75 -9.69
C ASP A 32 7.44 1.33 -10.19
N LYS A 33 6.38 0.51 -10.14
CA LYS A 33 5.03 0.90 -10.58
C LYS A 33 4.15 1.36 -9.42
N ARG A 34 4.73 1.51 -8.21
CA ARG A 34 3.98 1.99 -7.05
C ARG A 34 3.62 3.46 -7.22
N VAL A 35 2.37 3.77 -6.98
CA VAL A 35 1.89 5.17 -6.98
C VAL A 35 2.37 5.90 -5.73
N ARG A 36 2.71 7.17 -5.86
CA ARG A 36 3.23 8.01 -4.78
C ARG A 36 2.38 9.25 -4.53
N THR A 37 1.47 9.57 -5.45
CA THR A 37 0.57 10.71 -5.31
C THR A 37 -0.88 10.30 -5.56
N TRP A 38 -1.81 11.15 -5.11
CA TRP A 38 -3.23 10.93 -5.36
C TRP A 38 -3.57 11.05 -6.86
N GLU A 39 -2.92 11.96 -7.57
CA GLU A 39 -3.10 12.17 -9.00
C GLU A 39 -2.67 10.94 -9.81
N GLU A 40 -1.52 10.35 -9.48
CA GLU A 40 -1.05 9.10 -10.09
C GLU A 40 -2.03 7.95 -9.85
N TYR A 41 -2.53 7.83 -8.60
CA TYR A 41 -3.52 6.81 -8.25
C TYR A 41 -4.83 7.03 -9.00
N SER A 42 -5.35 8.24 -9.03
CA SER A 42 -6.60 8.59 -9.72
C SER A 42 -6.52 8.27 -11.20
N LYS A 43 -5.40 8.62 -11.86
CA LYS A 43 -5.15 8.28 -13.26
C LYS A 43 -5.08 6.78 -13.53
N LYS A 44 -4.45 6.01 -12.62
CA LYS A 44 -4.37 4.55 -12.70
C LYS A 44 -5.75 3.88 -12.55
N MET A 45 -6.64 4.51 -11.80
CA MET A 45 -7.99 3.99 -11.50
C MET A 45 -9.07 4.54 -12.44
N GLU A 46 -8.74 5.49 -13.31
CA GLU A 46 -9.70 6.10 -14.24
C GLU A 46 -10.45 5.04 -15.06
N GLY A 47 -11.76 5.16 -15.08
CA GLY A 47 -12.66 4.22 -15.79
C GLY A 47 -12.85 2.85 -15.15
N LYS A 48 -12.23 2.58 -14.00
CA LYS A 48 -12.46 1.35 -13.22
C LYS A 48 -13.68 1.49 -12.32
N ASP A 49 -14.32 0.35 -12.04
CA ASP A 49 -15.41 0.31 -11.08
C ASP A 49 -14.90 0.57 -9.67
N SER A 50 -15.66 1.33 -8.89
CA SER A 50 -15.45 1.60 -7.48
C SER A 50 -16.73 1.34 -6.71
N TYR A 51 -16.62 1.21 -5.38
CA TYR A 51 -17.74 0.95 -4.50
C TYR A 51 -17.73 1.94 -3.35
N TYR A 52 -18.91 2.42 -2.96
CA TYR A 52 -19.12 3.26 -1.80
C TYR A 52 -20.36 2.84 -1.02
N TYR A 53 -20.40 3.17 0.26
CA TYR A 53 -21.58 2.97 1.07
C TYR A 53 -22.53 4.16 0.90
N ASP A 54 -23.74 3.88 0.43
CA ASP A 54 -24.80 4.87 0.27
C ASP A 54 -25.67 4.86 1.54
N GLU A 55 -25.53 5.86 2.37
CA GLU A 55 -26.26 5.94 3.65
C GLU A 55 -27.77 6.11 3.47
N THR A 56 -28.19 6.79 2.41
CA THR A 56 -29.61 6.99 2.13
C THR A 56 -30.33 5.66 1.89
N PHE A 57 -29.68 4.76 1.16
CA PHE A 57 -30.24 3.45 0.82
C PHE A 57 -29.69 2.30 1.65
N LYS A 58 -28.80 2.59 2.61
CA LYS A 58 -28.16 1.59 3.50
C LYS A 58 -27.57 0.38 2.76
N LYS A 59 -26.90 0.64 1.63
CA LYS A 59 -26.32 -0.42 0.79
C LYS A 59 -25.04 0.03 0.10
N ILE A 60 -24.24 -0.96 -0.30
CA ILE A 60 -23.09 -0.73 -1.17
C ILE A 60 -23.58 -0.45 -2.58
N ARG A 61 -23.07 0.61 -3.18
CA ARG A 61 -23.27 0.96 -4.59
C ARG A 61 -21.95 0.97 -5.32
N SER A 62 -22.01 0.64 -6.60
CA SER A 62 -20.90 0.84 -7.52
C SER A 62 -20.99 2.22 -8.17
N ALA A 63 -19.84 2.83 -8.39
CA ALA A 63 -19.68 4.01 -9.22
C ALA A 63 -18.41 3.88 -10.05
N ARG A 64 -18.32 4.60 -11.17
CA ARG A 64 -17.03 4.75 -11.83
C ARG A 64 -16.21 5.76 -11.07
N PHE A 65 -14.91 5.50 -10.99
CA PHE A 65 -13.96 6.35 -10.28
C PHE A 65 -13.73 7.68 -11.03
N ASN A 66 -14.75 8.55 -11.04
CA ASN A 66 -14.65 9.90 -11.62
C ASN A 66 -15.02 11.01 -10.64
N ASP A 67 -15.74 10.67 -9.57
CA ASP A 67 -16.40 11.70 -8.73
C ASP A 67 -15.80 11.86 -7.33
N GLY A 68 -14.68 11.19 -7.06
CA GLY A 68 -14.10 11.18 -5.71
C GLY A 68 -14.93 10.33 -4.72
N PRO A 69 -14.41 10.01 -3.56
CA PRO A 69 -15.18 9.29 -2.55
C PRO A 69 -16.30 10.20 -2.05
N LEU A 70 -17.54 9.72 -2.14
CA LEU A 70 -18.62 10.26 -1.34
C LEU A 70 -18.26 9.96 0.13
N LEU A 71 -17.86 10.99 0.83
CA LEU A 71 -17.58 10.90 2.25
C LEU A 71 -18.91 10.94 2.99
N SER A 72 -19.04 10.10 3.99
CA SER A 72 -20.11 10.19 4.97
C SER A 72 -20.18 11.62 5.54
N GLU A 73 -21.32 12.03 6.00
CA GLU A 73 -21.44 13.28 6.75
C GLU A 73 -20.69 13.12 8.08
N PHE A 74 -19.74 13.98 8.34
CA PHE A 74 -18.96 14.04 9.56
C PHE A 74 -19.38 15.24 10.40
N GLU A 75 -19.26 15.14 11.72
CA GLU A 75 -19.65 16.22 12.63
C GLU A 75 -18.72 17.43 12.52
N ASP A 76 -17.44 17.19 12.19
CA ASP A 76 -16.48 18.27 12.00
C ASP A 76 -15.55 18.05 10.79
N LYS A 77 -14.89 19.13 10.39
CA LYS A 77 -14.01 19.15 9.22
C LYS A 77 -12.75 18.31 9.44
N GLU A 78 -12.22 18.28 10.64
CA GLU A 78 -10.98 17.56 10.96
C GLU A 78 -11.20 16.05 10.88
N GLU A 79 -12.35 15.59 11.36
CA GLU A 79 -12.77 14.19 11.22
C GLU A 79 -12.93 13.80 9.75
N ALA A 80 -13.61 14.64 8.95
CA ALA A 80 -13.78 14.40 7.52
C ALA A 80 -12.42 14.33 6.79
N GLU A 81 -11.50 15.22 7.11
CA GLU A 81 -10.14 15.24 6.55
C GLU A 81 -9.35 13.99 6.95
N ALA A 82 -9.45 13.55 8.22
CA ALA A 82 -8.81 12.33 8.70
C ALA A 82 -9.34 11.08 7.97
N PHE A 83 -10.65 10.96 7.79
CA PHE A 83 -11.25 9.87 7.02
C PHE A 83 -10.83 9.88 5.56
N ALA A 84 -10.79 11.06 4.93
CA ALA A 84 -10.34 11.20 3.55
C ALA A 84 -8.87 10.78 3.40
N ALA A 85 -8.00 11.21 4.30
CA ALA A 85 -6.60 10.85 4.34
C ALA A 85 -6.41 9.33 4.55
N PHE A 86 -7.12 8.76 5.53
CA PHE A 86 -7.09 7.32 5.81
C PHE A 86 -7.56 6.48 4.62
N GLY A 87 -8.64 6.90 3.95
CA GLY A 87 -9.14 6.24 2.74
C GLY A 87 -8.11 6.22 1.62
N LYS A 88 -7.37 7.33 1.41
CA LYS A 88 -6.26 7.42 0.45
C LYS A 88 -5.11 6.48 0.84
N LEU A 89 -4.69 6.52 2.11
CA LEU A 89 -3.62 5.67 2.63
C LEU A 89 -3.91 4.17 2.43
N ARG A 90 -5.14 3.73 2.70
CA ARG A 90 -5.54 2.33 2.46
C ARG A 90 -5.43 1.92 1.00
N LYS A 91 -5.78 2.82 0.07
CA LYS A 91 -5.67 2.57 -1.37
C LYS A 91 -4.21 2.52 -1.83
N PHE A 92 -3.39 3.46 -1.36
CA PHE A 92 -1.94 3.43 -1.63
C PHE A 92 -1.30 2.18 -1.06
N ARG A 93 -1.61 1.84 0.22
CA ARG A 93 -1.10 0.62 0.84
C ARG A 93 -1.44 -0.62 0.00
N LYS A 94 -2.69 -0.77 -0.42
CA LYS A 94 -3.11 -1.90 -1.25
C LYS A 94 -2.32 -1.98 -2.56
N ASP A 95 -2.04 -0.85 -3.20
CA ASP A 95 -1.22 -0.80 -4.40
C ASP A 95 0.25 -1.20 -4.13
N TRP A 96 0.78 -0.81 -2.97
CA TRP A 96 2.16 -1.10 -2.57
C TRP A 96 2.39 -2.56 -2.19
N ILE A 97 1.48 -3.15 -1.41
CA ILE A 97 1.61 -4.53 -0.92
C ILE A 97 1.13 -5.57 -1.93
N GLY A 98 0.44 -5.14 -3.01
CA GLY A 98 -0.11 -6.04 -4.03
C GLY A 98 -1.17 -6.99 -3.47
N GLU A 99 -0.98 -8.28 -3.70
CA GLU A 99 -1.88 -9.35 -3.25
C GLU A 99 -1.60 -9.82 -1.81
N TRP A 100 -0.56 -9.30 -1.15
CA TRP A 100 -0.28 -9.69 0.22
C TRP A 100 -1.40 -9.18 1.16
N GLU A 101 -1.88 -10.09 2.00
CA GLU A 101 -2.81 -9.78 3.08
C GLU A 101 -2.25 -10.30 4.40
N PRO A 102 -2.31 -9.49 5.49
CA PRO A 102 -1.82 -9.95 6.79
C PRO A 102 -2.73 -11.05 7.32
N ASP A 103 -2.15 -12.19 7.63
CA ASP A 103 -2.84 -13.24 8.40
C ASP A 103 -2.72 -12.91 9.90
N TYR A 104 -3.76 -12.32 10.45
CA TYR A 104 -3.78 -11.93 11.86
C TYR A 104 -3.92 -13.10 12.83
N GLU A 105 -4.28 -14.28 12.37
CA GLU A 105 -4.34 -15.50 13.16
C GLU A 105 -2.98 -16.19 13.22
N ASN A 106 -2.13 -15.97 12.24
CA ASN A 106 -0.78 -16.52 12.19
C ASN A 106 0.19 -15.69 13.03
N VAL A 107 0.43 -16.16 14.25
CA VAL A 107 1.38 -15.54 15.19
C VAL A 107 2.86 -15.81 14.83
N CYS A 108 3.14 -16.57 13.80
CA CYS A 108 4.50 -16.82 13.32
C CYS A 108 4.88 -15.92 12.14
N GLU A 109 3.93 -15.20 11.56
CA GLU A 109 4.18 -14.25 10.48
C GLU A 109 4.45 -12.85 11.05
N PRO A 110 5.66 -12.29 10.86
CA PRO A 110 5.94 -10.92 11.32
C PRO A 110 5.15 -9.89 10.51
N LYS A 111 4.59 -8.92 11.21
CA LYS A 111 3.85 -7.80 10.62
C LYS A 111 4.51 -6.50 11.07
N PHE A 112 4.78 -5.63 10.13
CA PHE A 112 5.36 -4.31 10.37
C PHE A 112 4.27 -3.27 10.18
N ALA A 113 3.94 -2.51 11.22
CA ALA A 113 2.77 -1.64 11.16
C ALA A 113 3.12 -0.16 11.38
N ILE A 114 2.25 0.70 10.88
CA ILE A 114 2.16 2.10 11.27
C ILE A 114 0.93 2.20 12.18
N ILE A 115 1.13 2.76 13.37
CA ILE A 115 0.10 2.90 14.41
C ILE A 115 0.17 4.28 15.06
N THR A 116 -0.83 4.64 15.81
CA THR A 116 -0.79 5.82 16.68
C THR A 116 -0.65 5.38 18.14
N VAL A 117 0.36 5.92 18.81
CA VAL A 117 0.62 5.73 20.24
C VAL A 117 0.70 7.10 20.89
N GLU A 118 -0.08 7.35 21.93
CA GLU A 118 -0.10 8.63 22.65
C GLU A 118 -0.23 9.86 21.70
N ASN A 119 -1.14 9.75 20.72
CA ASN A 119 -1.40 10.77 19.71
C ASN A 119 -0.18 11.10 18.80
N LYS A 120 0.77 10.18 18.70
CA LYS A 120 1.92 10.27 17.78
C LYS A 120 1.95 9.06 16.85
N ILE A 121 2.24 9.30 15.59
CA ILE A 121 2.42 8.21 14.65
C ILE A 121 3.73 7.52 14.94
N SER A 122 3.68 6.20 15.06
CA SER A 122 4.82 5.34 15.36
C SER A 122 4.93 4.22 14.35
N LYS A 123 6.16 3.80 14.11
CA LYS A 123 6.50 2.62 13.33
C LYS A 123 6.64 1.45 14.29
N GLU A 124 5.68 0.54 14.28
CA GLU A 124 5.76 -0.69 15.05
C GLU A 124 6.70 -1.67 14.37
N GLY A 125 7.62 -2.23 15.14
CA GLY A 125 8.59 -3.20 14.67
C GLY A 125 7.98 -4.54 14.28
N GLU A 126 8.79 -5.56 14.29
CA GLU A 126 8.34 -6.93 14.07
C GLU A 126 7.36 -7.35 15.16
N ASN A 127 6.08 -7.36 14.80
CA ASN A 127 5.01 -7.69 15.73
C ASN A 127 4.08 -8.74 15.12
N TYR A 128 3.92 -9.83 15.82
CA TYR A 128 3.14 -10.98 15.38
C TYR A 128 1.65 -10.86 15.72
N THR A 129 1.31 -9.96 16.64
CA THR A 129 -0.06 -9.83 17.19
C THR A 129 -0.73 -8.51 16.83
N VAL A 130 -0.03 -7.58 16.17
CA VAL A 130 -0.61 -6.30 15.80
C VAL A 130 -1.69 -6.47 14.74
N ASN A 131 -2.87 -5.95 15.03
CA ASN A 131 -3.99 -5.90 14.11
C ASN A 131 -4.19 -4.45 13.66
N SER A 132 -3.39 -4.02 12.70
CA SER A 132 -3.45 -2.67 12.16
C SER A 132 -3.82 -2.68 10.67
N PRO A 133 -4.73 -1.78 10.25
CA PRO A 133 -5.05 -1.61 8.84
C PRO A 133 -3.86 -1.10 8.01
N MET A 134 -2.79 -0.62 8.67
CA MET A 134 -1.54 -0.15 8.08
C MET A 134 -0.39 -1.13 8.34
N SER A 135 -0.62 -2.44 8.18
CA SER A 135 0.41 -3.48 8.25
C SER A 135 1.08 -3.73 6.91
N PHE A 136 2.35 -4.10 6.93
CA PHE A 136 3.20 -4.34 5.76
C PHE A 136 3.96 -5.66 5.89
N PRO A 137 4.31 -6.32 4.78
CA PRO A 137 5.06 -7.58 4.79
C PRO A 137 6.53 -7.42 5.19
N THR A 138 7.10 -6.22 5.06
CA THR A 138 8.50 -5.95 5.38
C THR A 138 8.68 -4.59 6.04
N GLU A 139 9.70 -4.50 6.89
CA GLU A 139 10.11 -3.25 7.53
C GLU A 139 10.45 -2.16 6.51
N LYS A 140 11.23 -2.51 5.49
CA LYS A 140 11.62 -1.59 4.43
C LYS A 140 10.41 -0.97 3.73
N MET A 141 9.39 -1.77 3.40
CA MET A 141 8.19 -1.28 2.73
C MET A 141 7.39 -0.35 3.64
N ARG A 142 7.26 -0.68 4.94
CA ARG A 142 6.64 0.19 5.94
C ARG A 142 7.34 1.54 6.02
N ASP A 143 8.68 1.53 6.08
CA ASP A 143 9.48 2.75 6.24
C ASP A 143 9.40 3.64 5.00
N GLU A 144 9.54 3.06 3.82
CA GLU A 144 9.37 3.81 2.57
C GLU A 144 7.97 4.40 2.44
N PHE A 145 6.93 3.65 2.85
CA PHE A 145 5.56 4.13 2.85
C PHE A 145 5.36 5.27 3.85
N PHE A 146 5.89 5.12 5.07
CA PHE A 146 5.84 6.15 6.10
C PHE A 146 6.47 7.46 5.61
N ASP A 147 7.68 7.40 5.06
CA ASP A 147 8.40 8.58 4.59
C ASP A 147 7.71 9.23 3.38
N THR A 148 7.11 8.42 2.49
CA THR A 148 6.43 8.91 1.29
C THR A 148 5.11 9.63 1.63
N PHE A 149 4.36 9.13 2.61
CA PHE A 149 3.01 9.61 2.92
C PHE A 149 2.87 10.25 4.29
N LYS A 150 3.96 10.81 4.83
CA LYS A 150 4.03 11.38 6.18
C LYS A 150 2.91 12.37 6.47
N ASP A 151 2.63 13.30 5.56
CA ASP A 151 1.61 14.33 5.75
C ASP A 151 0.19 13.74 5.79
N LEU A 152 -0.09 12.73 4.95
CA LEU A 152 -1.38 12.02 4.99
C LEU A 152 -1.53 11.19 6.27
N LEU A 153 -0.44 10.59 6.74
CA LEU A 153 -0.43 9.86 8.01
C LEU A 153 -0.75 10.80 9.19
N GLU A 154 -0.14 12.00 9.22
CA GLU A 154 -0.47 13.00 10.25
C GLU A 154 -1.94 13.44 10.20
N GLN A 155 -2.51 13.62 9.01
CA GLN A 155 -3.93 13.92 8.87
C GLN A 155 -4.83 12.77 9.36
N ALA A 156 -4.43 11.52 9.11
CA ALA A 156 -5.21 10.34 9.45
C ALA A 156 -4.91 9.79 10.87
N LYS A 157 -4.06 10.43 11.66
CA LYS A 157 -3.50 9.84 12.90
C LYS A 157 -4.53 9.39 13.93
N THR A 158 -5.70 10.00 13.98
CA THR A 158 -6.80 9.61 14.88
C THR A 158 -7.47 8.29 14.49
N LEU A 159 -7.17 7.77 13.29
CA LEU A 159 -7.74 6.55 12.71
C LEU A 159 -6.70 5.42 12.54
N LEU A 160 -5.45 5.69 12.90
CA LEU A 160 -4.33 4.73 12.88
C LEU A 160 -4.11 4.14 14.27
#